data_f2afeee908e07b7e5d7b678dfa34f80b
#
_entry.id   f2afeee908e07b7e5d7b678dfa34f80b
#
_cell.length_a   1.000
_cell.length_b   1.000
_cell.length_c   1.000
_cell.angle_alpha   90.00
_cell.angle_beta   90.00
_cell.angle_gamma   90.00
#
_symmetry.space_group_name_H-M   'P 1'
#
loop_
_entity.id
_entity.type
_entity.pdbx_description
1 polymer ?
#
loop_
_entity_poly.entity_id
_entity_poly.type
_entity_poly.pdbx_seq_one_letter_code
_entity_poly.pdbx_strand_id
1 'polypeptide(L)'
;MRDVALILHVAAGAVGVLFGPLAIVFTLRRRRLNWAGETFHWAVALVCLTALVMVPYDWAGLWVFWPISIASYLFVYFGQRAAESPGGLWYRGVLRGYGGGWIALWTAILVVSAPDQPWTWAIPIVVGSAVIEVLCFRPSAAWTRNSQA
;
A
#
# COMPACT_ATOMS: atom_id res chain seq x y z
N MET A 1 -22.77 6.91 12.23
CA MET A 1 -21.78 7.16 11.15
C MET A 1 -20.43 6.53 11.43
N ARG A 2 -19.91 6.59 12.68
CA ARG A 2 -18.64 5.95 13.07
C ARG A 2 -18.62 4.45 12.77
N ASP A 3 -19.63 3.71 13.14
CA ASP A 3 -19.69 2.24 12.98
C ASP A 3 -19.71 1.83 11.51
N VAL A 4 -20.42 2.59 10.67
CA VAL A 4 -20.41 2.36 9.21
C VAL A 4 -19.03 2.62 8.63
N ALA A 5 -18.36 3.70 9.04
CA ALA A 5 -17.00 4.00 8.61
C ALA A 5 -16.02 2.90 9.05
N LEU A 6 -16.17 2.36 10.27
CA LEU A 6 -15.35 1.28 10.78
C LEU A 6 -15.56 -0.03 9.98
N ILE A 7 -16.80 -0.40 9.70
CA ILE A 7 -17.11 -1.59 8.89
C ILE A 7 -16.49 -1.47 7.49
N LEU A 8 -16.67 -0.32 6.85
CA LEU A 8 -16.10 -0.06 5.52
C LEU A 8 -14.57 -0.08 5.56
N HIS A 9 -13.97 0.49 6.61
CA HIS A 9 -12.52 0.50 6.82
C HIS A 9 -11.96 -0.92 6.92
N VAL A 10 -12.55 -1.76 7.75
CA VAL A 10 -12.11 -3.15 7.96
C VAL A 10 -12.29 -3.98 6.68
N ALA A 11 -13.45 -3.85 6.02
CA ALA A 11 -13.72 -4.57 4.78
C ALA A 11 -12.77 -4.16 3.65
N ALA A 12 -12.57 -2.86 3.46
CA ALA A 12 -11.62 -2.35 2.47
C ALA A 12 -10.17 -2.73 2.80
N GLY A 13 -9.79 -2.71 4.09
CA GLY A 13 -8.48 -3.16 4.56
C GLY A 13 -8.23 -4.63 4.23
N ALA A 14 -9.19 -5.51 4.47
CA ALA A 14 -9.10 -6.93 4.12
C ALA A 14 -8.91 -7.13 2.61
N VAL A 15 -9.69 -6.42 1.78
CA VAL A 15 -9.51 -6.42 0.32
C VAL A 15 -8.11 -5.93 -0.05
N GLY A 16 -7.65 -4.82 0.52
CA GLY A 16 -6.31 -4.27 0.25
C GLY A 16 -5.19 -5.25 0.59
N VAL A 17 -5.27 -5.93 1.72
CA VAL A 17 -4.27 -6.94 2.12
C VAL A 17 -4.22 -8.10 1.15
N LEU A 18 -5.36 -8.60 0.69
CA LEU A 18 -5.44 -9.71 -0.26
C LEU A 18 -4.97 -9.31 -1.66
N PHE A 19 -5.38 -8.14 -2.13
CA PHE A 19 -5.08 -7.69 -3.50
C PHE A 19 -3.71 -7.01 -3.64
N GLY A 20 -3.05 -6.58 -2.57
CA GLY A 20 -1.73 -5.96 -2.63
C GLY A 20 -0.67 -6.80 -3.35
N PRO A 21 -0.40 -8.05 -2.93
CA PRO A 21 0.54 -8.93 -3.63
C PRO A 21 0.13 -9.23 -5.06
N LEU A 22 -1.17 -9.43 -5.32
CA LEU A 22 -1.70 -9.69 -6.66
C LEU A 22 -1.51 -8.48 -7.57
N ALA A 23 -1.75 -7.27 -7.06
CA ALA A 23 -1.52 -6.03 -7.78
C ALA A 23 -0.05 -5.91 -8.21
N ILE A 24 0.89 -6.17 -7.31
CA ILE A 24 2.32 -6.14 -7.61
C ILE A 24 2.67 -7.17 -8.69
N VAL A 25 2.33 -8.45 -8.48
CA VAL A 25 2.71 -9.55 -9.37
C VAL A 25 2.10 -9.37 -10.76
N PHE A 26 0.81 -9.03 -10.85
CA PHE A 26 0.14 -8.89 -12.14
C PHE A 26 0.60 -7.65 -12.90
N THR A 27 0.84 -6.54 -12.20
CA THR A 27 1.36 -5.33 -12.82
C THR A 27 2.77 -5.57 -13.37
N LEU A 28 3.65 -6.19 -12.59
CA LEU A 28 5.02 -6.51 -13.03
C LEU A 28 5.05 -7.49 -14.21
N ARG A 29 4.15 -8.47 -14.24
CA ARG A 29 4.05 -9.44 -15.35
C ARG A 29 3.46 -8.84 -16.62
N ARG A 30 2.40 -8.03 -16.49
CA ARG A 30 1.65 -7.49 -17.64
C ARG A 30 2.16 -6.13 -18.11
N ARG A 31 3.03 -5.47 -17.35
CA ARG A 31 3.61 -4.15 -17.59
C ARG A 31 2.62 -3.03 -17.78
N ARG A 32 1.46 -3.13 -17.20
CA ARG A 32 0.46 -2.08 -17.16
C ARG A 32 -0.50 -2.31 -16.03
N LEU A 33 -1.22 -1.25 -15.71
CA LEU A 33 -2.33 -1.30 -14.78
C LEU A 33 -3.32 -2.41 -15.19
N ASN A 34 -3.83 -3.10 -14.21
CA ASN A 34 -4.76 -4.20 -14.36
C ASN A 34 -5.81 -4.14 -13.25
N TRP A 35 -6.86 -4.95 -13.37
CA TRP A 35 -7.96 -4.94 -12.42
C TRP A 35 -7.53 -5.16 -10.96
N ALA A 36 -6.49 -5.95 -10.70
CA ALA A 36 -5.98 -6.16 -9.34
C ALA A 36 -5.30 -4.90 -8.78
N GLY A 37 -4.55 -4.18 -9.62
CA GLY A 37 -3.96 -2.88 -9.27
C GLY A 37 -5.03 -1.83 -9.00
N GLU A 38 -6.07 -1.76 -9.82
CA GLU A 38 -7.19 -0.85 -9.61
C GLU A 38 -7.96 -1.19 -8.33
N THR A 39 -8.27 -2.46 -8.10
CA THR A 39 -8.93 -2.92 -6.87
C THR A 39 -8.10 -2.57 -5.63
N PHE A 40 -6.81 -2.80 -5.67
CA PHE A 40 -5.91 -2.43 -4.58
C PHE A 40 -5.90 -0.93 -4.33
N HIS A 41 -5.79 -0.13 -5.40
CA HIS A 41 -5.80 1.34 -5.30
C HIS A 41 -7.08 1.85 -4.62
N TRP A 42 -8.26 1.40 -5.09
CA TRP A 42 -9.53 1.84 -4.52
C TRP A 42 -9.76 1.32 -3.10
N ALA A 43 -9.29 0.11 -2.78
CA ALA A 43 -9.33 -0.42 -1.43
C ALA A 43 -8.50 0.46 -0.46
N VAL A 44 -7.27 0.81 -0.82
CA VAL A 44 -6.43 1.69 0.01
C VAL A 44 -7.02 3.10 0.09
N ALA A 45 -7.54 3.65 -1.02
CA ALA A 45 -8.21 4.96 -1.01
C ALA A 45 -9.37 4.98 0.00
N LEU A 46 -10.20 3.93 -0.01
CA LEU A 46 -11.33 3.81 0.92
C LEU A 46 -10.87 3.63 2.37
N VAL A 47 -9.82 2.83 2.62
CA VAL A 47 -9.20 2.70 3.96
C VAL A 47 -8.72 4.07 4.47
N CYS A 48 -7.97 4.80 3.66
CA CYS A 48 -7.45 6.12 4.03
C CYS A 48 -8.58 7.13 4.26
N LEU A 49 -9.59 7.16 3.38
CA LEU A 49 -10.73 8.06 3.52
C LEU A 49 -11.52 7.78 4.81
N THR A 50 -11.83 6.51 5.08
CA THR A 50 -12.56 6.13 6.29
C THR A 50 -11.74 6.39 7.56
N ALA A 51 -10.41 6.20 7.52
CA ALA A 51 -9.53 6.59 8.62
C ALA A 51 -9.62 8.11 8.89
N LEU A 52 -9.51 8.95 7.85
CA LEU A 52 -9.63 10.40 7.98
C LEU A 52 -10.99 10.85 8.55
N VAL A 53 -12.07 10.15 8.20
CA VAL A 53 -13.41 10.41 8.75
C VAL A 53 -13.50 10.01 10.23
N MET A 54 -12.76 8.97 10.67
CA MET A 54 -12.80 8.51 12.06
C MET A 54 -11.95 9.36 13.01
N VAL A 55 -10.86 9.96 12.54
CA VAL A 55 -9.95 10.79 13.38
C VAL A 55 -10.66 11.88 14.18
N PRO A 56 -11.62 12.68 13.63
CA PRO A 56 -12.29 13.72 14.39
C PRO A 56 -13.12 13.22 15.59
N TYR A 57 -13.50 11.94 15.61
CA TYR A 57 -14.28 11.36 16.72
C TYR A 57 -13.42 11.03 17.94
N ASP A 58 -12.10 10.89 17.76
CA ASP A 58 -11.13 10.69 18.84
C ASP A 58 -9.79 11.32 18.44
N TRP A 59 -9.77 12.65 18.38
CA TRP A 59 -8.59 13.39 17.94
C TRP A 59 -7.35 13.08 18.77
N ALA A 60 -7.48 13.02 20.09
CA ALA A 60 -6.35 12.83 21.00
C ALA A 60 -5.63 11.49 20.76
N GLY A 61 -6.39 10.41 20.45
CA GLY A 61 -5.84 9.09 20.20
C GLY A 61 -5.46 8.83 18.74
N LEU A 62 -6.11 9.50 17.79
CA LEU A 62 -6.05 9.12 16.37
C LEU A 62 -5.37 10.15 15.45
N TRP A 63 -4.96 11.32 15.93
CA TRP A 63 -4.38 12.38 15.08
C TRP A 63 -3.19 11.92 14.24
N VAL A 64 -2.38 10.99 14.76
CA VAL A 64 -1.20 10.44 14.06
C VAL A 64 -1.60 9.73 12.77
N PHE A 65 -2.81 9.16 12.71
CA PHE A 65 -3.28 8.46 11.51
C PHE A 65 -3.62 9.40 10.34
N TRP A 66 -3.76 10.69 10.59
CA TRP A 66 -4.01 11.69 9.54
C TRP A 66 -2.85 11.75 8.53
N PRO A 67 -1.62 12.12 8.93
CA PRO A 67 -0.48 12.14 8.02
C PRO A 67 -0.13 10.75 7.48
N ILE A 68 -0.31 9.69 8.27
CA ILE A 68 -0.05 8.32 7.85
C ILE A 68 -1.00 7.91 6.71
N SER A 69 -2.30 8.20 6.83
CA SER A 69 -3.28 7.90 5.78
C SER A 69 -2.95 8.62 4.46
N ILE A 70 -2.59 9.89 4.53
CA ILE A 70 -2.19 10.67 3.36
C ILE A 70 -0.94 10.05 2.72
N ALA A 71 0.10 9.77 3.51
CA ALA A 71 1.33 9.18 3.01
C ALA A 71 1.10 7.79 2.39
N SER A 72 0.29 6.94 3.03
CA SER A 72 -0.06 5.60 2.53
C SER A 72 -0.78 5.67 1.19
N TYR A 73 -1.73 6.59 1.05
CA TYR A 73 -2.41 6.79 -0.22
C TYR A 73 -1.46 7.29 -1.31
N LEU A 74 -0.56 8.23 -1.00
CA LEU A 74 0.42 8.73 -1.96
C LEU A 74 1.35 7.62 -2.46
N PHE A 75 1.78 6.68 -1.63
CA PHE A 75 2.54 5.52 -2.08
C PHE A 75 1.78 4.75 -3.16
N VAL A 76 0.53 4.39 -2.91
CA VAL A 76 -0.28 3.62 -3.86
C VAL A 76 -0.56 4.43 -5.13
N TYR A 77 -0.85 5.73 -5.01
CA TYR A 77 -1.04 6.62 -6.14
C TYR A 77 0.19 6.68 -7.06
N PHE A 78 1.39 6.85 -6.51
CA PHE A 78 2.62 6.84 -7.30
C PHE A 78 2.91 5.45 -7.90
N GLY A 79 2.58 4.37 -7.19
CA GLY A 79 2.66 3.01 -7.72
C GLY A 79 1.77 2.81 -8.94
N GLN A 80 0.53 3.31 -8.88
CA GLN A 80 -0.40 3.28 -10.02
C GLN A 80 0.09 4.12 -11.19
N ARG A 81 0.56 5.34 -10.94
CA ARG A 81 1.14 6.19 -11.98
C ARG A 81 2.33 5.54 -12.68
N ALA A 82 3.19 4.86 -11.93
CA ALA A 82 4.29 4.10 -12.50
C ALA A 82 3.79 2.92 -13.38
N ALA A 83 2.68 2.29 -13.02
CA ALA A 83 2.06 1.22 -13.79
C ALA A 83 1.37 1.72 -15.08
N GLU A 84 0.80 2.93 -15.07
CA GLU A 84 0.15 3.56 -16.22
C GLU A 84 1.15 4.06 -17.27
N SER A 85 2.33 4.52 -16.82
CA SER A 85 3.34 5.12 -17.68
C SER A 85 4.67 4.37 -17.54
N PRO A 86 4.81 3.16 -18.08
CA PRO A 86 5.99 2.35 -17.94
C PRO A 86 7.17 2.94 -18.70
N GLY A 87 8.01 3.74 -18.02
CA GLY A 87 9.31 4.22 -18.47
C GLY A 87 10.43 3.44 -17.79
N GLY A 88 11.69 3.65 -18.17
CA GLY A 88 12.90 2.92 -17.76
C GLY A 88 12.89 2.11 -16.45
N LEU A 89 12.66 2.74 -15.31
CA LEU A 89 12.65 2.07 -13.99
C LEU A 89 11.25 1.97 -13.37
N TRP A 90 10.21 1.91 -14.21
CA TRP A 90 8.80 1.86 -13.78
C TRP A 90 8.52 0.78 -12.72
N TYR A 91 9.15 -0.40 -12.82
CA TYR A 91 9.00 -1.49 -11.86
C TYR A 91 9.40 -1.10 -10.43
N ARG A 92 10.39 -0.21 -10.27
CA ARG A 92 10.78 0.33 -8.95
C ARG A 92 9.68 1.21 -8.38
N GLY A 93 9.04 2.02 -9.23
CA GLY A 93 7.88 2.82 -8.83
C GLY A 93 6.71 1.95 -8.38
N VAL A 94 6.41 0.88 -9.12
CA VAL A 94 5.37 -0.09 -8.75
C VAL A 94 5.71 -0.81 -7.45
N LEU A 95 6.94 -1.34 -7.30
CA LEU A 95 7.36 -2.04 -6.08
C LEU A 95 7.31 -1.13 -4.85
N ARG A 96 7.87 0.08 -4.93
CA ARG A 96 7.87 1.02 -3.82
C ARG A 96 6.47 1.56 -3.51
N GLY A 97 5.69 1.85 -4.56
CA GLY A 97 4.35 2.40 -4.42
C GLY A 97 3.37 1.36 -3.85
N TYR A 98 3.11 0.29 -4.56
CA TYR A 98 2.18 -0.74 -4.09
C TYR A 98 2.71 -1.50 -2.87
N GLY A 99 4.02 -1.80 -2.84
CA GLY A 99 4.64 -2.43 -1.68
C GLY A 99 4.58 -1.55 -0.43
N GLY A 100 4.88 -0.25 -0.56
CA GLY A 100 4.76 0.71 0.54
C GLY A 100 3.34 0.81 1.09
N GLY A 101 2.33 0.88 0.21
CA GLY A 101 0.93 0.85 0.60
C GLY A 101 0.53 -0.45 1.30
N TRP A 102 1.03 -1.59 0.82
CA TRP A 102 0.76 -2.88 1.45
C TRP A 102 1.42 -3.01 2.84
N ILE A 103 2.66 -2.53 3.00
CA ILE A 103 3.34 -2.43 4.30
C ILE A 103 2.53 -1.57 5.26
N ALA A 104 2.00 -0.42 4.79
CA ALA A 104 1.18 0.46 5.62
C ALA A 104 -0.10 -0.24 6.13
N LEU A 105 -0.77 -1.05 5.30
CA LEU A 105 -1.93 -1.84 5.73
C LEU A 105 -1.56 -2.84 6.83
N TRP A 106 -0.45 -3.58 6.68
CA TRP A 106 0.02 -4.51 7.70
C TRP A 106 0.43 -3.80 8.98
N THR A 107 1.10 -2.66 8.87
CA THR A 107 1.45 -1.83 10.02
C THR A 107 0.20 -1.41 10.78
N ALA A 108 -0.84 -0.94 10.07
CA ALA A 108 -2.09 -0.53 10.70
C ALA A 108 -2.77 -1.70 11.44
N ILE A 109 -2.82 -2.90 10.84
CA ILE A 109 -3.38 -4.10 11.48
C ILE A 109 -2.61 -4.43 12.75
N LEU A 110 -1.28 -4.47 12.72
CA LEU A 110 -0.45 -4.84 13.86
C LEU A 110 -0.55 -3.82 14.99
N VAL A 111 -0.55 -2.53 14.67
CA VAL A 111 -0.68 -1.44 15.66
C VAL A 111 -2.02 -1.51 16.37
N VAL A 112 -3.11 -1.77 15.66
CA VAL A 112 -4.44 -1.91 16.28
C VAL A 112 -4.56 -3.21 17.09
N SER A 113 -3.89 -4.28 16.66
CA SER A 113 -3.94 -5.58 17.34
C SER A 113 -3.08 -5.63 18.61
N ALA A 114 -2.01 -4.84 18.68
CA ALA A 114 -1.09 -4.80 19.82
C ALA A 114 -0.58 -3.36 20.06
N PRO A 115 -1.45 -2.45 20.52
CA PRO A 115 -1.17 -1.01 20.58
C PRO A 115 -0.02 -0.65 21.53
N ASP A 116 0.18 -1.44 22.58
CA ASP A 116 1.22 -1.18 23.62
C ASP A 116 2.61 -1.66 23.21
N GLN A 117 2.74 -2.24 22.01
CA GLN A 117 4.01 -2.83 21.55
C GLN A 117 4.67 -1.94 20.49
N PRO A 118 5.78 -1.25 20.80
CA PRO A 118 6.43 -0.33 19.84
C PRO A 118 6.98 -1.03 18.59
N TRP A 119 7.28 -2.33 18.65
CA TRP A 119 7.74 -3.11 17.50
C TRP A 119 6.69 -3.30 16.40
N THR A 120 5.41 -3.12 16.72
CA THR A 120 4.32 -3.21 15.73
C THR A 120 4.43 -2.16 14.63
N TRP A 121 5.02 -1.02 14.93
CA TRP A 121 5.33 0.03 13.96
C TRP A 121 6.60 -0.30 13.16
N ALA A 122 7.63 -0.78 13.86
CA ALA A 122 8.97 -0.91 13.29
C ALA A 122 9.12 -2.14 12.38
N ILE A 123 8.64 -3.31 12.80
CA ILE A 123 8.87 -4.57 12.08
C ILE A 123 8.34 -4.54 10.65
N PRO A 124 7.06 -4.19 10.37
CA PRO A 124 6.57 -4.20 8.99
C PRO A 124 7.31 -3.21 8.11
N ILE A 125 7.64 -2.03 8.65
CA ILE A 125 8.34 -0.99 7.90
C ILE A 125 9.76 -1.44 7.57
N VAL A 126 10.53 -1.90 8.55
CA VAL A 126 11.93 -2.30 8.33
C VAL A 126 12.02 -3.52 7.44
N VAL A 127 11.30 -4.60 7.76
CA VAL A 127 11.33 -5.84 6.99
C VAL A 127 10.76 -5.63 5.59
N GLY A 128 9.62 -4.98 5.49
CA GLY A 128 8.96 -4.73 4.20
C GLY A 128 9.79 -3.83 3.29
N SER A 129 10.37 -2.74 3.82
CA SER A 129 11.25 -1.86 3.05
C SER A 129 12.51 -2.57 2.59
N ALA A 130 13.14 -3.39 3.44
CA ALA A 130 14.31 -4.17 3.07
C ALA A 130 13.99 -5.15 1.93
N VAL A 131 12.85 -5.84 1.99
CA VAL A 131 12.41 -6.74 0.90
C VAL A 131 12.18 -5.97 -0.39
N ILE A 132 11.49 -4.83 -0.34
CA ILE A 132 11.24 -3.99 -1.53
C ILE A 132 12.57 -3.54 -2.15
N GLU A 133 13.52 -3.05 -1.36
CA GLU A 133 14.81 -2.59 -1.88
C GLU A 133 15.61 -3.74 -2.50
N VAL A 134 15.65 -4.92 -1.87
CA VAL A 134 16.30 -6.10 -2.47
C VAL A 134 15.67 -6.45 -3.82
N LEU A 135 14.35 -6.41 -3.95
CA LEU A 135 13.66 -6.65 -5.21
C LEU A 135 13.93 -5.55 -6.25
N CYS A 136 14.08 -4.30 -5.83
CA CYS A 136 14.45 -3.19 -6.70
C CYS A 136 15.89 -3.30 -7.24
N PHE A 137 16.82 -3.83 -6.44
CA PHE A 137 18.22 -4.01 -6.83
C PHE A 137 18.48 -5.31 -7.60
N ARG A 138 17.65 -6.33 -7.42
CA ARG A 138 17.74 -7.63 -8.11
C ARG A 138 16.51 -7.89 -8.97
N PRO A 139 16.24 -7.04 -10.00
CA PRO A 139 15.08 -7.25 -10.86
C PRO A 139 15.23 -8.60 -11.57
N SER A 140 14.13 -9.32 -11.73
CA SER A 140 14.14 -10.51 -12.57
C SER A 140 14.46 -10.11 -14.02
N ALA A 141 15.23 -10.92 -14.73
CA ALA A 141 15.57 -10.69 -16.14
C ALA A 141 14.31 -10.51 -17.02
N ALA A 142 13.15 -11.01 -16.60
CA ALA A 142 11.89 -10.81 -17.28
C ALA A 142 11.38 -9.35 -17.19
N TRP A 143 11.73 -8.61 -16.12
CA TRP A 143 11.29 -7.22 -15.94
C TRP A 143 12.15 -6.22 -16.71
N THR A 144 13.40 -6.57 -16.94
CA THR A 144 14.39 -5.70 -17.60
C THR A 144 14.48 -5.91 -19.12
N ARG A 145 14.29 -7.15 -19.61
CA ARG A 145 14.43 -7.48 -21.04
C ARG A 145 13.52 -6.68 -21.96
N ASN A 146 12.39 -6.25 -21.51
CA ASN A 146 11.40 -5.59 -22.32
C ASN A 146 11.36 -4.04 -22.12
N SER A 147 12.28 -3.44 -21.40
CA SER A 147 12.40 -1.97 -21.32
C SER A 147 13.16 -1.38 -22.52
N GLN A 148 13.64 -2.23 -23.44
CA GLN A 148 14.42 -1.82 -24.62
C GLN A 148 13.66 -2.04 -25.96
N ALA A 149 12.45 -2.50 -25.92
CA ALA A 149 11.55 -2.61 -27.07
C ALA A 149 10.46 -1.54 -27.03
#